data_c7506d26fa0342045c8722b40c94acae
#
_entry.id   c7506d26fa0342045c8722b40c94acae
#
_cell.length_a   1.000
_cell.length_b   1.000
_cell.length_c   1.000
_cell.angle_alpha   90.00
_cell.angle_beta   90.00
_cell.angle_gamma   90.00
#
_symmetry.space_group_name_H-M   'P 1'
#
loop_
_entity.id
_entity.type
_entity.pdbx_description
1 polymer ?
#
loop_
_entity_poly.entity_id
_entity_poly.type
_entity_poly.pdbx_seq_one_letter_code
_entity_poly.pdbx_strand_id
1 'polypeptide(L)'
;MEELLFTGGTGFLGKNIGPVLDKMYNVTTCGITPHDDIKANLAKDVPDLPHHYDVVLHACGKAHVVPKTEAEKQLFFDINYIGTIHLCNALEKVGTPKALVFISTVAVYGCEFGELITEEHSLDGDTPVSYTHLRAHETELHL
;
A
#
# COMPACT_ATOMS: atom_id res chain seq x y z
N MET A 1 -6.96 -10.70 -20.16
CA MET A 1 -6.73 -9.48 -19.36
C MET A 1 -5.54 -9.72 -18.43
N GLU A 2 -4.79 -8.72 -18.11
CA GLU A 2 -3.70 -8.83 -17.15
C GLU A 2 -4.22 -9.05 -15.73
N GLU A 3 -3.45 -9.80 -14.95
CA GLU A 3 -3.75 -10.08 -13.55
C GLU A 3 -3.33 -8.89 -12.65
N LEU A 4 -4.27 -8.37 -11.88
CA LEU A 4 -4.02 -7.25 -10.97
C LEU A 4 -4.28 -7.69 -9.52
N LEU A 5 -3.26 -7.52 -8.66
CA LEU A 5 -3.43 -7.65 -7.22
C LEU A 5 -3.75 -6.27 -6.62
N PHE A 6 -4.85 -6.18 -5.89
CA PHE A 6 -5.32 -4.93 -5.30
C PHE A 6 -5.44 -5.03 -3.79
N THR A 7 -4.60 -4.33 -3.05
CA THR A 7 -4.72 -4.22 -1.60
C THR A 7 -5.47 -2.94 -1.23
N GLY A 8 -6.33 -3.00 -0.25
CA GLY A 8 -7.15 -1.85 0.17
C GLY A 8 -8.40 -1.65 -0.67
N GLY A 9 -8.85 -2.67 -1.40
CA GLY A 9 -10.03 -2.62 -2.28
C GLY A 9 -11.34 -2.26 -1.58
N THR A 10 -11.45 -2.51 -0.29
CA THR A 10 -12.64 -2.17 0.52
C THR A 10 -12.62 -0.76 1.12
N GLY A 11 -11.51 -0.04 0.98
CA GLY A 11 -11.37 1.34 1.43
C GLY A 11 -12.06 2.34 0.49
N PHE A 12 -11.93 3.64 0.82
CA PHE A 12 -12.53 4.70 0.02
C PHE A 12 -12.08 4.67 -1.45
N LEU A 13 -10.77 4.63 -1.68
CA LEU A 13 -10.23 4.57 -3.04
C LEU A 13 -10.72 3.31 -3.76
N GLY A 14 -10.61 2.15 -3.10
CA GLY A 14 -10.99 0.87 -3.67
C GLY A 14 -12.45 0.82 -4.13
N LYS A 15 -13.37 1.32 -3.34
CA LYS A 15 -14.79 1.38 -3.69
C LYS A 15 -15.08 2.27 -4.90
N ASN A 16 -14.29 3.30 -5.12
CA ASN A 16 -14.47 4.23 -6.22
C ASN A 16 -13.84 3.75 -7.53
N ILE A 17 -12.63 3.16 -7.46
CA ILE A 17 -11.92 2.75 -8.67
C ILE A 17 -12.10 1.26 -9.01
N GLY A 18 -12.47 0.43 -8.04
CA GLY A 18 -12.65 -1.02 -8.22
C GLY A 18 -13.51 -1.36 -9.44
N PRO A 19 -14.72 -0.80 -9.59
CA PRO A 19 -15.58 -1.09 -10.75
C PRO A 19 -14.98 -0.71 -12.11
N VAL A 20 -14.02 0.22 -12.13
CA VAL A 20 -13.29 0.58 -13.36
C VAL A 20 -12.18 -0.44 -13.62
N LEU A 21 -11.44 -0.81 -12.58
CA LEU A 21 -10.37 -1.81 -12.68
C LEU A 21 -10.90 -3.18 -13.12
N ASP A 22 -12.06 -3.60 -12.62
CA ASP A 22 -12.72 -4.87 -13.00
C ASP A 22 -13.06 -4.96 -14.50
N LYS A 23 -13.15 -3.82 -15.20
CA LYS A 23 -13.37 -3.79 -16.66
C LYS A 23 -12.06 -3.94 -17.46
N MET A 24 -10.92 -3.70 -16.81
CA MET A 24 -9.62 -3.62 -17.48
C MET A 24 -8.69 -4.78 -17.11
N TYR A 25 -8.88 -5.35 -15.93
CA TYR A 25 -8.02 -6.37 -15.34
C TYR A 25 -8.82 -7.53 -14.74
N ASN A 26 -8.17 -8.67 -14.61
CA ASN A 26 -8.62 -9.70 -13.68
C ASN A 26 -8.18 -9.29 -12.28
N VAL A 27 -9.07 -8.71 -11.50
CA VAL A 27 -8.73 -8.15 -10.19
C VAL A 27 -8.85 -9.21 -9.11
N THR A 28 -7.78 -9.37 -8.33
CA THR A 28 -7.77 -10.15 -7.08
C THR A 28 -7.54 -9.19 -5.92
N THR A 29 -8.46 -9.12 -4.98
CA THR A 29 -8.33 -8.28 -3.79
C THR A 29 -7.63 -9.02 -2.66
N CYS A 30 -6.79 -8.30 -1.91
CA CYS A 30 -6.11 -8.83 -0.73
C CYS A 30 -6.33 -7.88 0.46
N GLY A 31 -6.86 -8.41 1.54
CA GLY A 31 -7.17 -7.64 2.74
C GLY A 31 -7.78 -8.46 3.87
N ILE A 32 -8.28 -7.76 4.88
CA ILE A 32 -8.78 -8.37 6.12
C ILE A 32 -10.30 -8.57 6.15
N THR A 33 -11.01 -8.12 5.13
CA THR A 33 -12.46 -8.19 5.13
C THR A 33 -12.98 -9.52 4.56
N PRO A 34 -14.22 -9.92 4.89
CA PRO A 34 -14.82 -11.11 4.31
C PRO A 34 -15.00 -11.05 2.79
N HIS A 35 -14.94 -9.85 2.22
CA HIS A 35 -15.15 -9.61 0.78
C HIS A 35 -13.85 -9.68 -0.03
N ASP A 36 -12.69 -9.72 0.63
CA ASP A 36 -11.41 -9.88 -0.06
C ASP A 36 -11.23 -11.32 -0.55
N ASP A 37 -10.69 -11.48 -1.76
CA ASP A 37 -10.42 -12.79 -2.36
C ASP A 37 -9.32 -13.52 -1.60
N ILE A 38 -8.27 -12.80 -1.24
CA ILE A 38 -7.18 -13.28 -0.39
C ILE A 38 -7.32 -12.61 0.97
N LYS A 39 -7.59 -13.41 1.99
CA LYS A 39 -7.70 -12.93 3.36
C LYS A 39 -6.33 -12.96 4.03
N ALA A 40 -5.75 -11.79 4.21
CA ALA A 40 -4.46 -11.63 4.87
C ALA A 40 -4.37 -10.31 5.62
N ASN A 41 -3.84 -10.34 6.83
CA ASN A 41 -3.48 -9.15 7.56
C ASN A 41 -2.01 -8.81 7.29
N LEU A 42 -1.77 -7.94 6.33
CA LEU A 42 -0.41 -7.54 5.92
C LEU A 42 0.43 -6.99 7.07
N ALA A 43 -0.18 -6.39 8.09
CA ALA A 43 0.55 -5.93 9.27
C ALA A 43 1.20 -7.08 10.08
N LYS A 44 0.72 -8.31 9.91
CA LYS A 44 1.14 -9.48 10.70
C LYS A 44 1.77 -10.57 9.86
N ASP A 45 1.28 -10.78 8.64
CA ASP A 45 1.58 -11.96 7.85
C ASP A 45 1.97 -11.62 6.42
N VAL A 46 2.86 -12.44 5.87
CA VAL A 46 3.15 -12.47 4.43
C VAL A 46 2.00 -13.21 3.75
N PRO A 47 1.25 -12.59 2.83
CA PRO A 47 0.12 -13.26 2.19
C PRO A 47 0.59 -14.42 1.31
N ASP A 48 -0.22 -15.47 1.26
CA ASP A 48 0.00 -16.58 0.34
C ASP A 48 -0.70 -16.26 -0.99
N LEU A 49 0.11 -15.90 -1.99
CA LEU A 49 -0.38 -15.53 -3.31
C LEU A 49 -0.45 -16.77 -4.20
N PRO A 50 -1.60 -17.05 -4.84
CA PRO A 50 -1.80 -18.29 -5.60
C PRO A 50 -1.04 -18.36 -6.93
N HIS A 51 -0.68 -17.19 -7.50
CA HIS A 51 0.01 -17.10 -8.78
C HIS A 51 0.68 -15.73 -8.96
N HIS A 52 1.38 -15.55 -10.06
CA HIS A 52 1.98 -14.29 -10.47
C HIS A 52 0.92 -13.23 -10.84
N TYR A 53 1.19 -11.97 -10.53
CA TYR A 53 0.38 -10.82 -10.93
C TYR A 53 1.19 -9.89 -11.84
N ASP A 54 0.56 -9.40 -12.90
CA ASP A 54 1.20 -8.48 -13.84
C ASP A 54 1.34 -7.07 -13.25
N VAL A 55 0.30 -6.63 -12.54
CA VAL A 55 0.23 -5.30 -11.92
C VAL A 55 -0.18 -5.45 -10.46
N VAL A 56 0.39 -4.62 -9.60
CA VAL A 56 0.01 -4.52 -8.19
C VAL A 56 -0.38 -3.09 -7.88
N LEU A 57 -1.58 -2.90 -7.34
CA LEU A 57 -2.03 -1.63 -6.77
C LEU A 57 -2.09 -1.76 -5.26
N HIS A 58 -1.12 -1.15 -4.58
CA HIS A 58 -1.01 -1.18 -3.13
C HIS A 58 -1.60 0.10 -2.54
N ALA A 59 -2.87 0.03 -2.13
CA ALA A 59 -3.61 1.13 -1.52
C ALA A 59 -4.00 0.84 -0.06
N CYS A 60 -3.55 -0.28 0.50
CA CYS A 60 -3.73 -0.58 1.91
C CYS A 60 -2.81 0.29 2.75
N GLY A 61 -3.39 1.07 3.64
CA GLY A 61 -2.63 1.94 4.54
C GLY A 61 -3.51 2.56 5.61
N LYS A 62 -2.89 3.03 6.68
CA LYS A 62 -3.55 3.76 7.76
C LYS A 62 -3.13 5.23 7.68
N ALA A 63 -4.12 6.10 7.56
CA ALA A 63 -3.95 7.55 7.47
C ALA A 63 -5.16 8.27 8.07
N HIS A 64 -5.15 9.60 8.07
CA HIS A 64 -6.25 10.47 8.49
C HIS A 64 -6.63 10.41 9.99
N VAL A 65 -5.83 9.75 10.80
CA VAL A 65 -5.99 9.70 12.27
C VAL A 65 -4.67 10.09 12.90
N VAL A 66 -4.73 10.97 13.90
CA VAL A 66 -3.54 11.31 14.68
C VAL A 66 -3.41 10.28 15.82
N PRO A 67 -2.34 9.48 15.85
CA PRO A 67 -2.16 8.50 16.91
C PRO A 67 -1.90 9.21 18.26
N LYS A 68 -2.59 8.75 19.30
CA LYS A 68 -2.52 9.33 20.65
C LYS A 68 -1.67 8.50 21.62
N THR A 69 -1.45 7.23 21.30
CA THR A 69 -0.70 6.29 22.13
C THR A 69 0.45 5.67 21.35
N GLU A 70 1.44 5.11 22.06
CA GLU A 70 2.54 4.37 21.41
C GLU A 70 2.03 3.13 20.66
N ALA A 71 1.00 2.46 21.18
CA ALA A 71 0.37 1.33 20.50
C ALA A 71 -0.27 1.73 19.16
N GLU A 72 -0.91 2.90 19.10
CA GLU A 72 -1.47 3.44 17.85
C GLU A 72 -0.38 3.82 16.85
N LYS A 73 0.74 4.42 17.30
CA LYS A 73 1.91 4.71 16.46
C LYS A 73 2.50 3.43 15.89
N GLN A 74 2.64 2.40 16.72
CA GLN A 74 3.14 1.10 16.28
C GLN A 74 2.24 0.49 15.21
N LEU A 75 0.91 0.64 15.34
CA LEU A 75 -0.04 0.17 14.35
C LEU A 75 0.13 0.85 12.98
N PHE A 76 0.43 2.15 12.96
CA PHE A 76 0.79 2.85 11.70
C PHE A 76 2.02 2.25 11.06
N PHE A 77 3.04 1.97 11.84
CA PHE A 77 4.27 1.34 11.38
C PHE A 77 4.02 -0.07 10.85
N ASP A 78 3.27 -0.87 11.57
CA ASP A 78 2.97 -2.26 11.19
C ASP A 78 2.14 -2.34 9.90
N ILE A 79 1.14 -1.49 9.75
CA ILE A 79 0.29 -1.48 8.56
C ILE A 79 1.02 -0.90 7.35
N ASN A 80 1.61 0.29 7.50
CA ASN A 80 2.13 1.03 6.35
C ASN A 80 3.52 0.55 5.91
N TYR A 81 4.39 0.21 6.85
CA TYR A 81 5.76 -0.20 6.54
C TYR A 81 5.91 -1.73 6.52
N ILE A 82 5.64 -2.40 7.62
CA ILE A 82 5.77 -3.87 7.69
C ILE A 82 4.83 -4.54 6.70
N GLY A 83 3.60 -4.04 6.57
CA GLY A 83 2.64 -4.55 5.59
C GLY A 83 3.13 -4.45 4.15
N THR A 84 3.83 -3.38 3.80
CA THR A 84 4.45 -3.23 2.48
C THR A 84 5.60 -4.22 2.28
N ILE A 85 6.44 -4.45 3.30
CA ILE A 85 7.50 -5.49 3.26
C ILE A 85 6.88 -6.87 3.06
N HIS A 86 5.84 -7.21 3.80
CA HIS A 86 5.16 -8.50 3.67
C HIS A 86 4.58 -8.72 2.27
N LEU A 87 3.99 -7.68 1.68
CA LEU A 87 3.51 -7.73 0.31
C LEU A 87 4.65 -7.96 -0.68
N CYS A 88 5.76 -7.22 -0.56
CA CYS A 88 6.92 -7.39 -1.42
C CYS A 88 7.51 -8.80 -1.30
N ASN A 89 7.63 -9.33 -0.09
CA ASN A 89 8.11 -10.70 0.13
C ASN A 89 7.19 -11.75 -0.53
N ALA A 90 5.87 -11.54 -0.51
CA ALA A 90 4.93 -12.42 -1.18
C ALA A 90 5.07 -12.36 -2.70
N LEU A 91 5.25 -11.15 -3.25
CA LEU A 91 5.43 -10.94 -4.70
C LEU A 91 6.73 -11.58 -5.20
N GLU A 92 7.82 -11.50 -4.44
CA GLU A 92 9.08 -12.17 -4.80
C GLU A 92 8.94 -13.69 -4.96
N LYS A 93 8.07 -14.32 -4.15
CA LYS A 93 7.83 -15.77 -4.22
C LYS A 93 7.11 -16.21 -5.48
N VAL A 94 6.18 -15.40 -5.99
CA VAL A 94 5.36 -15.73 -7.17
C VAL A 94 5.86 -15.10 -8.45
N GLY A 95 6.88 -14.28 -8.36
CA GLY A 95 7.48 -13.53 -9.47
C GLY A 95 7.12 -12.06 -9.44
N THR A 96 8.09 -11.23 -9.77
CA THR A 96 7.99 -9.78 -9.73
C THR A 96 6.97 -9.26 -10.74
N PRO A 97 6.08 -8.34 -10.36
CA PRO A 97 5.12 -7.74 -11.28
C PRO A 97 5.82 -6.82 -12.29
N LYS A 98 5.18 -6.59 -13.44
CA LYS A 98 5.62 -5.59 -14.42
C LYS A 98 5.56 -4.17 -13.86
N ALA A 99 4.58 -3.90 -12.99
CA ALA A 99 4.41 -2.62 -12.33
C ALA A 99 3.84 -2.79 -10.92
N LEU A 100 4.37 -2.03 -9.98
CA LEU A 100 3.81 -1.83 -8.65
C LEU A 100 3.48 -0.35 -8.47
N VAL A 101 2.20 -0.06 -8.23
CA VAL A 101 1.72 1.28 -7.91
C VAL A 101 1.46 1.35 -6.42
N PHE A 102 2.22 2.17 -5.72
CA PHE A 102 2.08 2.40 -4.30
C PHE A 102 1.38 3.74 -4.05
N ILE A 103 0.24 3.71 -3.37
CA ILE A 103 -0.48 4.93 -2.99
C ILE A 103 0.16 5.51 -1.73
N SER A 104 0.84 6.63 -1.92
CA SER A 104 1.55 7.36 -0.87
C SER A 104 0.72 8.57 -0.38
N THR A 105 1.38 9.54 0.20
CA THR A 105 0.76 10.74 0.75
C THR A 105 1.65 11.96 0.51
N VAL A 106 1.05 13.13 0.33
CA VAL A 106 1.78 14.41 0.25
C VAL A 106 2.43 14.81 1.59
N ALA A 107 2.02 14.18 2.69
CA ALA A 107 2.64 14.38 4.00
C ALA A 107 4.14 14.04 4.03
N VAL A 108 4.63 13.25 3.08
CA VAL A 108 6.07 12.92 2.95
C VAL A 108 6.94 14.15 2.69
N TYR A 109 6.38 15.23 2.15
CA TYR A 109 7.12 16.47 1.91
C TYR A 109 7.34 17.32 3.17
N GLY A 110 6.61 17.05 4.26
CA GLY A 110 6.76 17.75 5.53
C GLY A 110 6.34 19.22 5.53
N CYS A 111 5.57 19.66 4.54
CA CYS A 111 5.12 21.04 4.40
C CYS A 111 3.68 21.19 4.89
N GLU A 112 3.42 22.16 5.78
CA GLU A 112 2.04 22.54 6.14
C GLU A 112 1.35 23.33 5.02
N PHE A 113 2.15 24.13 4.29
CA PHE A 113 1.70 24.93 3.16
C PHE A 113 2.67 24.77 1.98
N GLY A 114 2.14 24.81 0.77
CA GLY A 114 2.97 24.78 -0.42
C GLY A 114 2.16 25.07 -1.68
N GLU A 115 2.80 25.74 -2.64
CA GLU A 115 2.28 25.95 -3.98
C GLU A 115 3.18 25.24 -4.99
N LEU A 116 2.58 24.54 -5.95
CA LEU A 116 3.29 23.90 -7.05
C LEU A 116 4.45 22.99 -6.60
N ILE A 117 4.27 22.26 -5.49
CA ILE A 117 5.25 21.29 -5.01
C ILE A 117 5.31 20.14 -6.03
N THR A 118 6.51 19.85 -6.49
CA THR A 118 6.78 18.76 -7.45
C THR A 118 7.41 17.55 -6.75
N GLU A 119 7.55 16.45 -7.48
CA GLU A 119 8.19 15.22 -7.01
C GLU A 119 9.67 15.39 -6.65
N GLU A 120 10.30 16.49 -7.10
CA GLU A 120 11.70 16.83 -6.79
C GLU A 120 11.87 17.51 -5.42
N HIS A 121 10.77 17.89 -4.76
CA HIS A 121 10.81 18.48 -3.42
C HIS A 121 11.41 17.50 -2.40
N SER A 122 12.17 18.02 -1.42
CA SER A 122 12.76 17.20 -0.37
C SER A 122 11.68 16.46 0.45
N LEU A 123 12.01 15.25 0.91
CA LEU A 123 11.12 14.40 1.69
C LEU A 123 11.43 14.55 3.17
N ASP A 124 10.77 15.49 3.83
CA ASP A 124 11.04 15.91 5.23
C ASP A 124 9.85 15.60 6.16
N GLY A 125 9.03 14.60 5.83
CA GLY A 125 7.88 14.23 6.63
C GLY A 125 8.27 13.72 8.04
N ASP A 126 7.65 14.26 9.07
CA ASP A 126 7.92 13.96 10.49
C ASP A 126 6.73 13.36 11.24
N THR A 127 5.56 13.26 10.60
CA THR A 127 4.38 12.62 11.18
C THR A 127 4.45 11.09 11.09
N PRO A 128 3.73 10.34 11.95
CA PRO A 128 3.68 8.87 11.82
C PRO A 128 3.24 8.39 10.43
N VAL A 129 2.33 9.08 9.78
CA VAL A 129 1.87 8.76 8.41
C VAL A 129 3.00 9.00 7.41
N SER A 130 3.62 10.19 7.42
CA SER A 130 4.70 10.52 6.49
C SER A 130 5.92 9.63 6.68
N TYR A 131 6.33 9.42 7.92
CA TYR A 131 7.48 8.57 8.25
C TYR A 131 7.29 7.12 7.77
N THR A 132 6.14 6.53 8.03
CA THR A 132 5.87 5.15 7.61
C THR A 132 5.77 5.01 6.09
N HIS A 133 5.23 6.01 5.38
CA HIS A 133 5.22 6.03 3.92
C HIS A 133 6.61 6.22 3.32
N LEU A 134 7.46 7.08 3.91
CA LEU A 134 8.86 7.21 3.51
C LEU A 134 9.62 5.89 3.66
N ARG A 135 9.45 5.21 4.79
CA ARG A 135 10.06 3.89 5.02
C ARG A 135 9.55 2.83 4.05
N ALA A 136 8.25 2.86 3.72
CA ALA A 136 7.68 1.96 2.73
C ALA A 136 8.27 2.18 1.33
N HIS A 137 8.54 3.43 0.94
CA HIS A 137 9.24 3.76 -0.31
C HIS A 137 10.67 3.22 -0.37
N GLU A 138 11.34 3.06 0.76
CA GLU A 138 12.68 2.48 0.84
C GLU A 138 12.67 0.95 0.70
N THR A 139 11.50 0.33 0.69
CA THR A 139 11.36 -1.12 0.51
C THR A 139 11.65 -1.47 -0.94
N GLU A 140 12.72 -2.22 -1.17
CA GLU A 140 13.10 -2.67 -2.50
C GLU A 140 12.38 -3.96 -2.86
N LEU A 141 11.77 -3.96 -4.04
CA LEU A 141 11.48 -5.19 -4.77
C LEU A 141 12.72 -5.49 -5.63
N HIS A 142 13.34 -6.62 -5.40
CA HIS A 142 14.41 -7.11 -6.28
C HIS A 142 13.79 -7.54 -7.61
N LEU A 143 13.78 -6.60 -8.56
CA LEU A 143 13.26 -6.74 -9.92
C LEU A 143 14.32 -7.32 -10.86
#